data_89fc0568a7d03d513357b9e574239920
#
_entry.id   89fc0568a7d03d513357b9e574239920
#
_cell.length_a   1.000
_cell.length_b   1.000
_cell.length_c   1.000
_cell.angle_alpha   90.00
_cell.angle_beta   90.00
_cell.angle_gamma   90.00
#
_symmetry.space_group_name_H-M   'P 1'
#
loop_
_entity.id
_entity.type
_entity.pdbx_description
1 polymer ?
#
loop_
_entity_poly.entity_id
_entity_poly.type
_entity_poly.pdbx_seq_one_letter_code
_entity_poly.pdbx_strand_id
1 'polypeptide(L)' 'MPEMKLPIASYMKEYRMKLASNMLLHEDKSISEIAAAVGYKSQSKFISAFRDIFQILPTAYQKLYRNQ' A
#
# COMPACT_ATOMS: atom_id res chain seq x y z
N MET A 1 22.29 18.37 -3.45
CA MET A 1 21.86 17.94 -3.42
C MET A 1 21.73 16.99 -3.61
N PRO A 2 21.60 16.62 -3.42
CA PRO A 2 21.55 15.60 -3.66
C PRO A 2 20.68 15.02 -3.96
N GLU A 3 20.42 14.80 -4.31
CA GLU A 3 19.64 14.36 -4.66
C GLU A 3 19.48 13.17 -4.54
N MET A 4 18.78 12.71 -4.21
CA MET A 4 18.57 11.65 -4.06
C MET A 4 18.15 11.14 -5.12
N LYS A 5 18.50 10.43 -5.68
CA LYS A 5 18.16 9.89 -6.78
C LYS A 5 17.48 8.67 -6.54
N LEU A 6 16.31 8.57 -5.96
CA LEU A 6 15.51 7.37 -5.86
C LEU A 6 15.03 6.98 -7.24
N PRO A 7 15.04 5.70 -7.56
CA PRO A 7 14.45 5.26 -8.81
C PRO A 7 12.98 5.63 -8.83
N ILE A 8 12.49 5.99 -9.97
CA ILE A 8 11.09 6.37 -10.12
C ILE A 8 10.16 5.25 -9.65
N ALA A 9 10.51 4.02 -9.95
CA ALA A 9 9.69 2.87 -9.55
C ALA A 9 9.53 2.78 -8.03
N SER A 10 10.61 3.01 -7.30
CA SER A 10 10.56 2.99 -5.85
C SER A 10 9.69 4.11 -5.30
N TYR A 11 9.84 5.28 -5.86
CA TYR A 11 9.06 6.42 -5.44
C TYR A 11 7.57 6.18 -5.67
N MET A 12 7.22 5.65 -6.82
CA MET A 12 5.83 5.37 -7.13
C MET A 12 5.27 4.28 -6.24
N LYS A 13 6.09 3.30 -5.89
CA LYS A 13 5.67 2.24 -5.02
C LYS A 13 5.28 2.78 -3.64
N GLU A 14 6.12 3.64 -3.09
CA GLU A 14 5.83 4.25 -1.80
C GLU A 14 4.55 5.08 -1.84
N TYR A 15 4.41 5.85 -2.89
CA TYR A 15 3.23 6.68 -3.04
C TYR A 15 1.97 5.84 -3.10
N ARG A 16 2.01 4.78 -3.91
CA ARG A 16 0.86 3.89 -4.05
C ARG A 16 0.52 3.21 -2.72
N MET A 17 1.53 2.84 -1.97
CA MET A 17 1.29 2.17 -0.70
C MET A 17 0.73 3.14 0.33
N LYS A 18 1.11 4.39 0.28
CA LYS A 18 0.50 5.39 1.16
C LYS A 18 -0.97 5.60 0.84
N LEU A 19 -1.31 5.62 -0.44
CA LEU A 19 -2.70 5.71 -0.84
C LEU A 19 -3.47 4.48 -0.35
N ALA A 20 -2.86 3.31 -0.51
CA ALA A 20 -3.50 2.08 -0.09
C ALA A 20 -3.75 2.07 1.41
N SER A 21 -2.78 2.53 2.19
CA SER A 21 -2.95 2.56 3.64
C SER A 21 -4.12 3.46 4.04
N ASN A 22 -4.27 4.57 3.34
CA ASN A 22 -5.39 5.47 3.56
C ASN A 22 -6.71 4.79 3.26
N MET A 23 -6.77 4.09 2.13
CA MET A 23 -7.98 3.38 1.76
C MET A 23 -8.34 2.29 2.74
N LEU A 24 -7.33 1.60 3.27
CA LEU A 24 -7.56 0.56 4.25
C LEU A 24 -8.22 1.11 5.51
N LEU A 25 -7.87 2.32 5.88
CA LEU A 25 -8.36 2.92 7.11
C LEU A 25 -9.65 3.69 6.95
N HIS A 26 -9.88 4.26 5.78
CA HIS A 26 -10.98 5.19 5.60
C HIS A 26 -12.05 4.78 4.62
N GLU A 27 -11.82 3.72 3.87
CA GLU A 27 -12.79 3.30 2.87
C GLU A 27 -13.19 1.86 3.09
N ASP A 28 -14.38 1.55 2.61
CA ASP A 28 -14.93 0.23 2.81
C ASP A 28 -14.68 -0.62 1.59
N LYS A 29 -13.44 -0.81 1.23
CA LYS A 29 -13.06 -1.57 0.05
C LYS A 29 -12.34 -2.85 0.45
N SER A 30 -12.51 -3.88 -0.37
CA SER A 30 -11.78 -5.12 -0.15
C SER A 30 -10.32 -4.93 -0.53
N ILE A 31 -9.48 -5.85 -0.09
CA ILE A 31 -8.06 -5.82 -0.45
C ILE A 31 -7.88 -5.85 -1.96
N SER A 32 -8.70 -6.66 -2.63
CA SER A 32 -8.67 -6.77 -4.07
C SER A 32 -8.99 -5.43 -4.75
N GLU A 33 -10.00 -4.75 -4.23
CA GLU A 33 -10.39 -3.45 -4.78
C GLU A 33 -9.30 -2.41 -4.57
N ILE A 34 -8.69 -2.42 -3.41
CA ILE A 34 -7.62 -1.47 -3.11
C ILE A 34 -6.42 -1.74 -4.02
N ALA A 35 -6.07 -3.02 -4.19
CA ALA A 35 -4.97 -3.39 -5.06
C ALA A 35 -5.18 -2.84 -6.46
N ALA A 36 -6.38 -3.03 -6.99
CA ALA A 36 -6.70 -2.53 -8.33
C ALA A 36 -6.66 -1.01 -8.38
N ALA A 37 -7.17 -0.37 -7.35
CA ALA A 37 -7.23 1.09 -7.29
C ALA A 37 -5.84 1.72 -7.32
N VAL A 38 -4.85 1.07 -6.73
CA VAL A 38 -3.50 1.61 -6.72
C VAL A 38 -2.62 1.02 -7.82
N GLY A 39 -3.24 0.33 -8.76
CA GLY A 39 -2.55 -0.07 -9.98
C GLY A 39 -1.86 -1.43 -9.98
N TYR A 40 -2.23 -2.31 -9.06
CA TYR A 40 -1.66 -3.64 -9.04
C TYR A 40 -2.58 -4.62 -9.75
N LYS A 41 -2.01 -5.50 -10.53
CA LYS A 41 -2.78 -6.47 -11.27
C LYS A 41 -3.22 -7.67 -10.47
N SER A 42 -2.52 -7.96 -9.40
CA SER A 42 -2.90 -9.08 -8.56
C SER A 42 -2.85 -8.66 -7.11
N GLN A 43 -3.72 -9.27 -6.34
CA GLN A 43 -3.77 -9.04 -4.91
C GLN A 43 -2.48 -9.48 -4.24
N SER A 44 -1.91 -10.59 -4.70
CA SER A 44 -0.65 -11.10 -4.17
C SER A 44 0.48 -10.09 -4.29
N LYS A 45 0.58 -9.47 -5.45
CA LYS A 45 1.63 -8.49 -5.67
C LYS A 45 1.44 -7.26 -4.81
N PHE A 46 0.21 -6.85 -4.65
CA PHE A 46 -0.12 -5.73 -3.80
C PHE A 46 0.27 -6.04 -2.34
N ILE A 47 -0.11 -7.21 -1.86
CA ILE A 47 0.18 -7.60 -0.48
C ILE A 47 1.68 -7.61 -0.23
N SER A 48 2.42 -8.16 -1.18
CA SER A 48 3.87 -8.21 -1.08
C SER A 48 4.48 -6.82 -1.02
N ALA A 49 4.01 -5.92 -1.88
CA ALA A 49 4.49 -4.56 -1.91
C ALA A 49 4.17 -3.81 -0.62
N PHE A 50 2.96 -4.00 -0.12
CA PHE A 50 2.54 -3.36 1.11
C PHE A 50 3.42 -3.80 2.28
N ARG A 51 3.66 -5.09 2.34
CA ARG A 51 4.49 -5.65 3.41
C ARG A 51 5.92 -5.15 3.33
N ASP A 52 6.42 -4.95 2.12
CA ASP A 52 7.75 -4.41 1.92
C ASP A 52 7.90 -3.01 2.52
N ILE A 53 6.87 -2.20 2.36
CA ILE A 53 6.93 -0.80 2.79
C ILE A 53 6.57 -0.66 4.26
N PHE A 54 5.52 -1.33 4.70
CA PHE A 54 4.98 -1.14 6.05
C PHE A 54 5.40 -2.21 7.04
N GLN A 55 6.03 -3.29 6.57
CA GLN A 55 6.50 -4.37 7.42
C GLN A 55 5.35 -5.11 8.11
N ILE A 56 4.17 -5.06 7.53
CA ILE A 56 3.00 -5.69 8.08
C ILE A 56 2.04 -5.97 6.94
N LEU A 57 1.23 -6.99 7.06
CA LEU A 57 0.26 -7.32 6.01
C LEU A 57 -0.87 -6.30 6.01
N PRO A 58 -1.45 -6.00 4.85
CA PRO A 58 -2.51 -5.00 4.78
C PRO A 58 -3.73 -5.34 5.64
N THR A 59 -4.10 -6.62 5.72
CA THR A 59 -5.23 -7.02 6.57
C THR A 59 -4.93 -6.80 8.04
N ALA A 60 -3.70 -7.09 8.45
CA ALA A 60 -3.30 -6.86 9.84
C ALA A 60 -3.24 -5.37 10.15
N TYR A 61 -2.75 -4.61 9.20
CA TYR A 61 -2.68 -3.16 9.33
C TYR A 61 -4.09 -2.58 9.54
N GLN A 62 -5.02 -3.00 8.72
CA GLN A 62 -6.39 -2.55 8.81
C GLN A 62 -7.00 -2.90 10.16
N LYS A 63 -6.76 -4.13 10.61
CA LYS A 63 -7.30 -4.59 11.86
C LYS A 63 -6.73 -3.82 13.04
N LEU A 64 -5.44 -3.55 13.02
CA LEU A 64 -4.79 -2.85 14.11
C LEU A 64 -5.17 -1.38 14.20
N TYR A 65 -5.31 -0.73 13.07
CA TYR A 65 -5.46 0.72 13.07
C TYR A 65 -6.85 1.23 12.75
N ARG A 66 -7.66 0.43 12.11
CA ARG A 66 -8.98 0.88 11.73
C ARG A 66 -9.96 0.89 12.89
N ASN A 67 -9.77 -0.01 13.81
CA ASN A 67 -10.68 -0.14 14.95
C ASN A 67 -10.30 0.71 16.13
N GLN A 68 -9.50 1.69 15.93
CA GLN A 68 -9.07 2.58 17.00
C GLN A 68 -10.18 3.51 17.46
#